data_786b78e4023b9324efb5c8e6ac6d7e5f
#
_entry.id   786b78e4023b9324efb5c8e6ac6d7e5f
#
_cell.length_a   1.000
_cell.length_b   1.000
_cell.length_c   1.000
_cell.angle_alpha   90.00
_cell.angle_beta   90.00
_cell.angle_gamma   90.00
#
_symmetry.space_group_name_H-M   'P 1'
#
loop_
_entity.id
_entity.type
_entity.pdbx_description
1 polymer ?
#
loop_
_entity_poly.entity_id
_entity_poly.type
_entity_poly.pdbx_seq_one_letter_code
_entity_poly.pdbx_strand_id
1 'polypeptide(L)'
;MRRIALTVMVVLSCAGTAAAQEWDEFVSTQDGFKVNFPGKPTVTDTTFESEYGAPLPARLYAADLGKEHYSLLAVNYNAIEPLLTARAKQCPPYADERCTGFGGGATVGAGYWKTDIRGALVWASWRYLQRDDIKVTSYMWNFMDLVEGHQLQYTGLKDKSRTFVSIYMHMNMLYILEGTVPAGYPPPALFQQSIGFVDKNGNGIRYRDYYDNDYPPPPLAGRGGGAPAAPAAPGGRQ
;
A
#
# COMPACT_ATOMS: atom_id res chain seq x y z
N MET A 1 -60.99 42.18 33.25
CA MET A 1 -59.83 42.49 32.38
C MET A 1 -58.73 41.44 32.62
N ARG A 2 -58.62 40.50 31.73
CA ARG A 2 -57.73 39.32 31.82
C ARG A 2 -56.44 39.70 31.04
N ARG A 3 -55.31 39.81 31.74
CA ARG A 3 -53.99 40.02 31.11
C ARG A 3 -53.40 38.64 30.69
N ILE A 4 -53.33 38.44 29.42
CA ILE A 4 -52.68 37.26 28.83
C ILE A 4 -51.20 37.61 28.72
N ALA A 5 -50.31 36.95 29.47
CA ALA A 5 -48.88 37.05 29.34
C ALA A 5 -48.42 36.06 28.23
N LEU A 6 -47.92 36.57 27.15
CA LEU A 6 -47.33 35.82 26.06
C LEU A 6 -45.86 35.51 26.41
N THR A 7 -45.59 34.30 26.80
CA THR A 7 -44.20 33.81 27.02
C THR A 7 -43.63 33.40 25.68
N VAL A 8 -42.74 34.20 25.13
CA VAL A 8 -41.98 33.85 23.90
C VAL A 8 -40.83 32.95 24.31
N MET A 9 -40.93 31.69 23.97
CA MET A 9 -39.88 30.67 24.15
C MET A 9 -38.90 30.76 23.00
N VAL A 10 -37.76 31.44 23.18
CA VAL A 10 -36.66 31.47 22.19
C VAL A 10 -35.91 30.15 22.28
N VAL A 11 -36.17 29.25 21.36
CA VAL A 11 -35.38 28.03 21.15
C VAL A 11 -34.09 28.45 20.42
N LEU A 12 -32.99 28.59 21.15
CA LEU A 12 -31.66 28.72 20.59
C LEU A 12 -31.28 27.35 19.95
N SER A 13 -31.48 27.24 18.66
CA SER A 13 -30.95 26.14 17.86
C SER A 13 -29.44 26.31 17.77
N CYS A 14 -28.67 25.63 18.64
CA CYS A 14 -27.24 25.40 18.42
C CYS A 14 -27.09 24.45 17.23
N ALA A 15 -27.13 25.00 16.03
CA ALA A 15 -26.64 24.34 14.84
C ALA A 15 -25.11 24.24 14.95
N GLY A 16 -24.65 23.25 15.71
CA GLY A 16 -23.27 22.82 15.61
C GLY A 16 -23.03 22.42 14.14
N THR A 17 -22.21 23.18 13.42
CA THR A 17 -21.69 22.75 12.15
C THR A 17 -20.89 21.48 12.42
N ALA A 18 -21.51 20.32 12.21
CA ALA A 18 -20.77 19.10 12.00
C ALA A 18 -19.95 19.35 10.72
N ALA A 19 -18.71 19.78 10.88
CA ALA A 19 -17.75 19.75 9.76
C ALA A 19 -17.63 18.27 9.42
N ALA A 20 -18.37 17.83 8.39
CA ALA A 20 -18.13 16.53 7.79
C ALA A 20 -16.68 16.58 7.33
N GLN A 21 -15.83 15.77 7.94
CA GLN A 21 -14.44 15.66 7.51
C GLN A 21 -14.45 15.12 6.09
N GLU A 22 -14.00 15.95 5.16
CA GLU A 22 -14.03 15.64 3.75
C GLU A 22 -12.92 14.62 3.46
N TRP A 23 -13.27 13.59 2.69
CA TRP A 23 -12.30 12.63 2.18
C TRP A 23 -11.73 13.16 0.88
N ASP A 24 -10.42 13.42 0.88
CA ASP A 24 -9.71 13.99 -0.26
C ASP A 24 -8.82 12.96 -0.93
N GLU A 25 -8.78 12.96 -2.27
CA GLU A 25 -7.79 12.20 -3.02
C GLU A 25 -6.40 12.85 -2.84
N PHE A 26 -5.54 12.17 -2.12
CA PHE A 26 -4.13 12.53 -2.01
C PHE A 26 -3.32 11.85 -3.10
N VAL A 27 -2.47 12.61 -3.80
CA VAL A 27 -1.61 12.12 -4.89
C VAL A 27 -0.15 12.34 -4.53
N SER A 28 0.65 11.28 -4.55
CA SER A 28 2.11 11.34 -4.45
C SER A 28 2.74 10.91 -5.78
N THR A 29 3.16 11.87 -6.60
CA THR A 29 3.92 11.57 -7.83
C THR A 29 5.32 11.06 -7.53
N GLN A 30 5.86 11.41 -6.35
CA GLN A 30 7.17 10.96 -5.90
C GLN A 30 7.16 9.45 -5.56
N ASP A 31 6.08 8.97 -4.95
CA ASP A 31 5.94 7.56 -4.57
C ASP A 31 5.00 6.77 -5.48
N GLY A 32 4.46 7.40 -6.54
CA GLY A 32 3.72 6.73 -7.60
C GLY A 32 2.33 6.21 -7.22
N PHE A 33 1.65 6.84 -6.25
CA PHE A 33 0.31 6.41 -5.82
C PHE A 33 -0.66 7.58 -5.65
N LYS A 34 -1.94 7.24 -5.58
CA LYS A 34 -3.03 8.09 -5.09
C LYS A 34 -3.92 7.28 -4.15
N VAL A 35 -4.51 7.93 -3.16
CA VAL A 35 -5.41 7.29 -2.20
C VAL A 35 -6.25 8.35 -1.48
N ASN A 36 -7.48 8.01 -1.08
CA ASN A 36 -8.32 8.91 -0.29
C ASN A 36 -7.92 8.88 1.19
N PHE A 37 -7.67 10.05 1.78
CA PHE A 37 -7.47 10.22 3.22
C PHE A 37 -8.56 11.12 3.82
N PRO A 38 -8.89 10.96 5.11
CA PRO A 38 -9.73 11.91 5.82
C PRO A 38 -8.93 13.19 6.09
N GLY A 39 -8.87 14.09 5.10
CA GLY A 39 -8.02 15.27 5.10
C GLY A 39 -6.57 15.01 4.69
N LYS A 40 -5.73 16.03 4.80
CA LYS A 40 -4.33 15.96 4.37
C LYS A 40 -3.49 15.09 5.31
N PRO A 41 -2.84 14.00 4.83
CA PRO A 41 -2.01 13.17 5.67
C PRO A 41 -0.72 13.89 6.10
N THR A 42 -0.21 13.53 7.28
CA THR A 42 1.18 13.80 7.68
C THR A 42 2.11 12.84 6.94
N VAL A 43 3.29 13.31 6.56
CA VAL A 43 4.29 12.52 5.84
C VAL A 43 5.57 12.46 6.66
N THR A 44 6.06 11.25 6.93
CA THR A 44 7.28 11.02 7.72
C THR A 44 8.20 10.07 7.00
N ASP A 45 9.46 10.47 6.81
CA ASP A 45 10.49 9.58 6.30
C ASP A 45 10.84 8.52 7.35
N THR A 46 10.98 7.27 6.89
CA THR A 46 11.29 6.12 7.73
C THR A 46 12.07 5.07 6.95
N THR A 47 12.31 3.91 7.54
CA THR A 47 12.94 2.78 6.89
C THR A 47 12.08 1.53 7.05
N PHE A 48 12.16 0.64 6.06
CA PHE A 48 11.56 -0.68 6.08
C PHE A 48 12.66 -1.72 5.90
N GLU A 49 12.70 -2.70 6.77
CA GLU A 49 13.65 -3.80 6.63
C GLU A 49 13.11 -4.84 5.67
N SER A 50 13.83 -5.10 4.58
CA SER A 50 13.49 -6.15 3.61
C SER A 50 13.69 -7.55 4.20
N GLU A 51 13.26 -8.59 3.48
CA GLU A 51 13.43 -9.99 3.88
C GLU A 51 14.88 -10.33 4.21
N TYR A 52 15.81 -9.82 3.42
CA TYR A 52 17.24 -10.04 3.61
C TYR A 52 17.94 -8.93 4.43
N GLY A 53 17.16 -8.13 5.16
CA GLY A 53 17.68 -7.15 6.12
C GLY A 53 18.27 -5.88 5.49
N ALA A 54 17.85 -5.51 4.27
CA ALA A 54 18.22 -4.21 3.71
C ALA A 54 17.33 -3.11 4.30
N PRO A 55 17.91 -2.01 4.86
CA PRO A 55 17.14 -0.88 5.35
C PRO A 55 16.69 0.01 4.18
N LEU A 56 15.52 -0.29 3.63
CA LEU A 56 14.98 0.42 2.49
C LEU A 56 14.39 1.77 2.89
N PRO A 57 14.63 2.84 2.11
CA PRO A 57 13.95 4.11 2.35
C PRO A 57 12.45 3.96 2.16
N ALA A 58 11.70 4.53 3.10
CA ALA A 58 10.24 4.48 3.09
C ALA A 58 9.64 5.80 3.57
N ARG A 59 8.40 6.06 3.19
CA ARG A 59 7.58 7.17 3.70
C ARG A 59 6.26 6.67 4.25
N LEU A 60 5.95 7.13 5.46
CA LEU A 60 4.68 6.88 6.12
C LEU A 60 3.78 8.10 5.92
N TYR A 61 2.63 7.89 5.32
CA TYR A 61 1.53 8.83 5.18
C TYR A 61 0.47 8.44 6.19
N ALA A 62 0.05 9.35 7.07
CA ALA A 62 -0.91 9.02 8.13
C ALA A 62 -1.92 10.14 8.35
N ALA A 63 -3.17 9.76 8.63
CA ALA A 63 -4.24 10.65 9.00
C ALA A 63 -5.21 9.95 9.96
N ASP A 64 -5.84 10.73 10.83
CA ASP A 64 -6.83 10.25 11.81
C ASP A 64 -8.21 10.84 11.53
N LEU A 65 -9.25 10.06 11.81
CA LEU A 65 -10.64 10.50 11.82
C LEU A 65 -11.29 10.09 13.15
N GLY A 66 -11.27 10.99 14.11
CA GLY A 66 -11.75 10.72 15.46
C GLY A 66 -10.92 9.61 16.14
N LYS A 67 -11.47 8.39 16.20
CA LYS A 67 -10.78 7.22 16.78
C LYS A 67 -10.26 6.24 15.72
N GLU A 68 -10.43 6.57 14.47
CA GLU A 68 -9.97 5.77 13.34
C GLU A 68 -8.60 6.27 12.90
N HIS A 69 -7.73 5.34 12.52
CA HIS A 69 -6.37 5.65 12.07
C HIS A 69 -6.14 5.05 10.67
N TYR A 70 -5.60 5.85 9.77
CA TYR A 70 -5.33 5.49 8.39
C TYR A 70 -3.87 5.76 8.05
N SER A 71 -3.19 4.78 7.51
CA SER A 71 -1.81 4.96 7.10
C SER A 71 -1.50 4.22 5.79
N LEU A 72 -0.56 4.79 5.03
CA LEU A 72 0.06 4.15 3.88
C LEU A 72 1.57 4.27 4.03
N LEU A 73 2.25 3.13 4.05
CA LEU A 73 3.71 3.06 3.99
C LEU A 73 4.12 2.77 2.54
N ALA A 74 4.86 3.69 1.93
CA ALA A 74 5.45 3.52 0.61
C ALA A 74 6.95 3.21 0.77
N VAL A 75 7.38 2.02 0.33
CA VAL A 75 8.75 1.52 0.48
C VAL A 75 9.42 1.44 -0.88
N ASN A 76 10.59 2.04 -1.00
CA ASN A 76 11.32 2.10 -2.27
C ASN A 76 12.30 0.93 -2.42
N TYR A 77 11.87 -0.15 -3.05
CA TYR A 77 12.72 -1.30 -3.40
C TYR A 77 13.68 -1.03 -4.57
N ASN A 78 13.53 0.08 -5.31
CA ASN A 78 14.52 0.45 -6.32
C ASN A 78 15.90 0.78 -5.70
N ALA A 79 15.96 1.04 -4.39
CA ALA A 79 17.20 1.27 -3.66
C ALA A 79 17.93 -0.03 -3.25
N ILE A 80 17.33 -1.21 -3.44
CA ILE A 80 17.82 -2.46 -2.83
C ILE A 80 19.11 -2.98 -3.46
N GLU A 81 19.27 -2.88 -4.77
CA GLU A 81 20.44 -3.40 -5.47
C GLU A 81 21.76 -2.81 -4.95
N PRO A 82 21.93 -1.47 -4.89
CA PRO A 82 23.16 -0.88 -4.37
C PRO A 82 23.38 -1.20 -2.89
N LEU A 83 22.33 -1.25 -2.07
CA LEU A 83 22.42 -1.59 -0.64
C LEU A 83 22.92 -3.02 -0.42
N LEU A 84 22.32 -4.00 -1.07
CA LEU A 84 22.73 -5.39 -0.94
C LEU A 84 24.09 -5.66 -1.56
N THR A 85 24.41 -5.04 -2.69
CA THR A 85 25.73 -5.13 -3.33
C THR A 85 26.82 -4.56 -2.44
N ALA A 86 26.60 -3.43 -1.79
CA ALA A 86 27.56 -2.83 -0.86
C ALA A 86 27.78 -3.73 0.37
N ARG A 87 26.70 -4.26 0.95
CA ARG A 87 26.77 -5.17 2.09
C ARG A 87 27.54 -6.45 1.75
N ALA A 88 27.24 -7.05 0.62
CA ALA A 88 27.88 -8.28 0.19
C ALA A 88 29.41 -8.19 0.06
N LYS A 89 29.92 -7.02 -0.35
CA LYS A 89 31.38 -6.77 -0.40
C LYS A 89 32.06 -6.76 0.97
N GLN A 90 31.28 -6.58 2.04
CA GLN A 90 31.75 -6.52 3.43
C GLN A 90 31.55 -7.83 4.18
N CYS A 91 30.94 -8.82 3.56
CA CYS A 91 30.69 -10.11 4.20
C CYS A 91 32.02 -10.84 4.46
N PRO A 92 32.20 -11.42 5.66
CA PRO A 92 33.34 -12.27 5.94
C PRO A 92 33.28 -13.56 5.08
N PRO A 93 34.43 -14.22 4.86
CA PRO A 93 34.44 -15.54 4.24
C PRO A 93 33.51 -16.51 5.00
N TYR A 94 32.70 -17.27 4.24
CA TYR A 94 31.74 -18.24 4.82
C TYR A 94 30.56 -17.61 5.59
N ALA A 95 30.28 -16.32 5.39
CA ALA A 95 29.08 -15.71 5.93
C ALA A 95 27.79 -16.41 5.41
N ASP A 96 26.74 -16.29 6.22
CA ASP A 96 25.42 -16.84 5.87
C ASP A 96 24.76 -16.15 4.65
N GLU A 97 23.65 -16.70 4.19
CA GLU A 97 22.93 -16.20 3.03
C GLU A 97 22.38 -14.78 3.23
N ARG A 98 22.09 -14.36 4.45
CA ARG A 98 21.64 -12.99 4.73
C ARG A 98 22.72 -11.96 4.45
N CYS A 99 23.98 -12.33 4.60
CA CYS A 99 25.09 -11.48 4.27
C CYS A 99 25.48 -11.59 2.79
N THR A 100 25.71 -12.83 2.31
CA THR A 100 26.29 -13.08 0.99
C THR A 100 25.26 -13.12 -0.14
N GLY A 101 24.00 -13.33 0.17
CA GLY A 101 22.95 -13.61 -0.78
C GLY A 101 22.79 -15.11 -1.08
N PHE A 102 21.65 -15.47 -1.64
CA PHE A 102 21.34 -16.84 -1.99
C PHE A 102 22.33 -17.37 -3.03
N GLY A 103 23.04 -18.43 -2.68
CA GLY A 103 24.00 -19.08 -3.58
C GLY A 103 25.47 -18.93 -3.22
N GLY A 104 25.83 -18.27 -2.12
CA GLY A 104 27.17 -18.22 -1.52
C GLY A 104 28.32 -17.88 -2.48
N GLY A 105 29.18 -16.99 -2.08
CA GLY A 105 30.40 -16.70 -2.83
C GLY A 105 30.24 -15.69 -3.96
N ALA A 106 31.09 -15.77 -4.97
CA ALA A 106 31.26 -14.79 -6.05
C ALA A 106 29.99 -14.44 -6.88
N THR A 107 28.85 -15.02 -6.57
CA THR A 107 27.56 -14.79 -7.22
C THR A 107 26.66 -13.84 -6.47
N VAL A 108 27.17 -13.05 -5.56
CA VAL A 108 26.48 -11.87 -5.04
C VAL A 108 26.35 -10.88 -6.20
N GLY A 109 25.65 -11.27 -7.15
CA GLY A 109 25.40 -10.50 -8.35
C GLY A 109 23.93 -10.22 -8.47
N ALA A 110 23.59 -9.69 -9.57
CA ALA A 110 22.30 -9.18 -10.04
C ALA A 110 21.05 -10.07 -9.80
N GLY A 111 21.15 -11.25 -9.19
CA GLY A 111 20.03 -12.15 -8.95
C GLY A 111 19.43 -12.06 -7.55
N TYR A 112 20.21 -11.67 -6.57
CA TYR A 112 19.82 -11.71 -5.17
C TYR A 112 18.79 -10.65 -4.77
N TRP A 113 19.04 -9.41 -5.11
CA TRP A 113 18.10 -8.33 -4.87
C TRP A 113 16.76 -8.52 -5.60
N LYS A 114 16.75 -9.24 -6.72
CA LYS A 114 15.51 -9.61 -7.43
C LYS A 114 14.67 -10.59 -6.62
N THR A 115 15.29 -11.51 -5.90
CA THR A 115 14.58 -12.43 -5.01
C THR A 115 13.91 -11.67 -3.86
N ASP A 116 14.60 -10.69 -3.27
CA ASP A 116 14.04 -9.83 -2.23
C ASP A 116 12.84 -9.00 -2.76
N ILE A 117 12.95 -8.45 -3.97
CA ILE A 117 11.82 -7.76 -4.62
C ILE A 117 10.64 -8.72 -4.83
N ARG A 118 10.87 -9.93 -5.33
CA ARG A 118 9.81 -10.93 -5.56
C ARG A 118 9.16 -11.39 -4.25
N GLY A 119 9.95 -11.52 -3.19
CA GLY A 119 9.48 -11.88 -1.85
C GLY A 119 8.76 -10.75 -1.10
N ALA A 120 8.82 -9.51 -1.58
CA ALA A 120 8.38 -8.34 -0.81
C ALA A 120 6.94 -8.40 -0.30
N LEU A 121 5.98 -8.85 -1.13
CA LEU A 121 4.58 -9.04 -0.73
C LEU A 121 4.42 -10.10 0.37
N VAL A 122 5.10 -11.22 0.20
CA VAL A 122 5.07 -12.33 1.17
C VAL A 122 5.73 -11.90 2.47
N TRP A 123 6.90 -11.26 2.40
CA TRP A 123 7.61 -10.74 3.57
C TRP A 123 6.78 -9.74 4.37
N ALA A 124 6.19 -8.75 3.69
CA ALA A 124 5.33 -7.77 4.33
C ALA A 124 4.12 -8.43 5.02
N SER A 125 3.48 -9.40 4.37
CA SER A 125 2.36 -10.15 4.94
C SER A 125 2.79 -11.03 6.11
N TRP A 126 3.92 -11.72 5.98
CA TRP A 126 4.45 -12.62 7.00
C TRP A 126 4.73 -11.88 8.32
N ARG A 127 5.20 -10.64 8.27
CA ARG A 127 5.43 -9.81 9.47
C ARG A 127 4.16 -9.63 10.32
N TYR A 128 2.98 -9.56 9.70
CA TYR A 128 1.70 -9.55 10.45
C TYR A 128 1.38 -10.90 11.05
N LEU A 129 1.63 -11.98 10.31
CA LEU A 129 1.33 -13.35 10.75
C LEU A 129 2.21 -13.80 11.93
N GLN A 130 3.36 -13.17 12.16
CA GLN A 130 4.26 -13.44 13.28
C GLN A 130 3.96 -12.64 14.55
N ARG A 131 2.99 -11.72 14.50
CA ARG A 131 2.62 -10.92 15.66
C ARG A 131 1.81 -11.73 16.66
N ASP A 132 2.16 -11.64 17.94
CA ASP A 132 1.48 -12.29 19.06
C ASP A 132 0.43 -11.40 19.76
N ASP A 133 0.41 -10.09 19.44
CA ASP A 133 -0.51 -9.10 20.00
C ASP A 133 -1.81 -8.95 19.20
N ILE A 134 -1.95 -9.67 18.09
CA ILE A 134 -3.12 -9.64 17.21
C ILE A 134 -3.68 -11.03 16.92
N LYS A 135 -4.93 -11.06 16.49
CA LYS A 135 -5.55 -12.26 15.91
C LYS A 135 -5.88 -11.98 14.44
N VAL A 136 -5.17 -12.61 13.53
CA VAL A 136 -5.49 -12.56 12.10
C VAL A 136 -6.83 -13.28 11.87
N THR A 137 -7.78 -12.60 11.24
CA THR A 137 -9.13 -13.10 10.98
C THR A 137 -9.37 -13.40 9.51
N SER A 138 -8.57 -12.79 8.62
CA SER A 138 -8.62 -13.03 7.18
C SER A 138 -7.25 -12.78 6.57
N TYR A 139 -6.86 -13.60 5.58
CA TYR A 139 -5.70 -13.39 4.73
C TYR A 139 -5.99 -13.97 3.36
N MET A 140 -5.86 -13.16 2.32
CA MET A 140 -6.19 -13.56 0.97
C MET A 140 -5.36 -12.82 -0.07
N TRP A 141 -5.26 -13.41 -1.26
CA TRP A 141 -4.82 -12.73 -2.46
C TRP A 141 -5.83 -11.64 -2.85
N ASN A 142 -5.34 -10.51 -3.33
CA ASN A 142 -6.14 -9.38 -3.77
C ASN A 142 -5.47 -8.69 -4.96
N PHE A 143 -6.18 -7.78 -5.60
CA PHE A 143 -5.63 -6.91 -6.63
C PHE A 143 -6.33 -5.55 -6.62
N MET A 144 -5.62 -4.53 -7.08
CA MET A 144 -6.14 -3.19 -7.30
C MET A 144 -5.67 -2.68 -8.65
N ASP A 145 -6.60 -2.25 -9.52
CA ASP A 145 -6.29 -1.86 -10.89
C ASP A 145 -5.43 -2.91 -11.64
N LEU A 146 -5.70 -4.19 -11.41
CA LEU A 146 -4.96 -5.36 -11.91
C LEU A 146 -3.53 -5.50 -11.35
N VAL A 147 -3.09 -4.68 -10.42
CA VAL A 147 -1.84 -4.88 -9.68
C VAL A 147 -2.07 -5.88 -8.56
N GLU A 148 -1.27 -6.96 -8.59
CA GLU A 148 -1.37 -8.03 -7.61
C GLU A 148 -0.97 -7.57 -6.20
N GLY A 149 -1.63 -8.14 -5.20
CA GLY A 149 -1.39 -7.83 -3.81
C GLY A 149 -2.00 -8.82 -2.84
N HIS A 150 -1.88 -8.50 -1.56
CA HIS A 150 -2.45 -9.26 -0.46
C HIS A 150 -3.37 -8.38 0.38
N GLN A 151 -4.39 -9.01 0.95
CA GLN A 151 -5.26 -8.37 1.92
C GLN A 151 -5.31 -9.18 3.21
N LEU A 152 -5.13 -8.49 4.35
CA LEU A 152 -5.25 -9.09 5.68
C LEU A 152 -6.25 -8.31 6.51
N GLN A 153 -6.88 -9.00 7.44
CA GLN A 153 -7.66 -8.39 8.49
C GLN A 153 -7.24 -9.00 9.83
N TYR A 154 -7.05 -8.17 10.84
CA TYR A 154 -6.76 -8.63 12.18
C TYR A 154 -7.50 -7.84 13.26
N THR A 155 -7.59 -8.43 14.44
CA THR A 155 -8.13 -7.80 15.64
C THR A 155 -7.05 -7.71 16.70
N GLY A 156 -6.86 -6.55 17.29
CA GLY A 156 -5.99 -6.33 18.44
C GLY A 156 -6.47 -7.13 19.65
N LEU A 157 -5.59 -7.85 20.32
CA LEU A 157 -5.98 -8.69 21.46
C LEU A 157 -6.35 -7.88 22.68
N LYS A 158 -5.78 -6.68 22.85
CA LYS A 158 -6.00 -5.79 23.99
C LYS A 158 -7.23 -4.91 23.83
N ASP A 159 -7.25 -4.10 22.80
CA ASP A 159 -8.24 -3.04 22.56
C ASP A 159 -9.42 -3.46 21.69
N LYS A 160 -9.35 -4.66 21.11
CA LYS A 160 -10.34 -5.20 20.17
C LYS A 160 -10.57 -4.33 18.93
N SER A 161 -9.66 -3.40 18.63
CA SER A 161 -9.66 -2.68 17.36
C SER A 161 -9.53 -3.65 16.19
N ARG A 162 -10.05 -3.26 15.05
CA ARG A 162 -9.91 -4.04 13.82
C ARG A 162 -9.07 -3.26 12.83
N THR A 163 -8.03 -3.90 12.31
CA THR A 163 -7.18 -3.34 11.26
C THR A 163 -7.36 -4.12 9.98
N PHE A 164 -7.48 -3.39 8.91
CA PHE A 164 -7.62 -3.87 7.55
C PHE A 164 -6.37 -3.44 6.80
N VAL A 165 -5.63 -4.41 6.30
CA VAL A 165 -4.35 -4.20 5.61
C VAL A 165 -4.50 -4.57 4.16
N SER A 166 -3.98 -3.73 3.27
CA SER A 166 -3.82 -4.05 1.85
C SER A 166 -2.37 -3.79 1.44
N ILE A 167 -1.77 -4.74 0.76
CA ILE A 167 -0.35 -4.71 0.40
C ILE A 167 -0.24 -4.92 -1.10
N TYR A 168 0.47 -4.02 -1.80
CA TYR A 168 0.67 -4.09 -3.24
C TYR A 168 2.12 -3.82 -3.59
N MET A 169 2.59 -4.43 -4.69
CA MET A 169 3.90 -4.17 -5.25
C MET A 169 3.76 -3.66 -6.67
N HIS A 170 4.23 -2.44 -6.94
CA HIS A 170 4.13 -1.83 -8.26
C HIS A 170 5.40 -1.04 -8.60
N MET A 171 6.06 -1.37 -9.71
CA MET A 171 7.30 -0.74 -10.18
C MET A 171 8.40 -0.68 -9.09
N ASN A 172 8.57 -1.78 -8.36
CA ASN A 172 9.48 -1.91 -7.22
C ASN A 172 9.18 -0.95 -6.05
N MET A 173 7.98 -0.43 -5.98
CA MET A 173 7.46 0.27 -4.80
C MET A 173 6.49 -0.66 -4.08
N LEU A 174 6.74 -0.92 -2.79
CA LEU A 174 5.82 -1.68 -1.94
C LEU A 174 4.93 -0.70 -1.18
N TYR A 175 3.63 -0.92 -1.25
CA TYR A 175 2.62 -0.11 -0.56
C TYR A 175 1.92 -0.96 0.48
N ILE A 176 1.90 -0.50 1.72
CA ILE A 176 1.19 -1.14 2.82
C ILE A 176 0.18 -0.13 3.36
N LEU A 177 -1.11 -0.39 3.11
CA LEU A 177 -2.22 0.41 3.61
C LEU A 177 -2.78 -0.24 4.88
N GLU A 178 -2.96 0.54 5.92
CA GLU A 178 -3.61 0.11 7.16
C GLU A 178 -4.74 1.06 7.53
N GLY A 179 -5.95 0.54 7.64
CA GLY A 179 -7.09 1.24 8.21
C GLY A 179 -7.49 0.58 9.52
N THR A 180 -7.27 1.25 10.66
CA THR A 180 -7.62 0.75 11.99
C THR A 180 -8.86 1.46 12.50
N VAL A 181 -9.86 0.69 12.89
CA VAL A 181 -11.13 1.19 13.42
C VAL A 181 -11.44 0.54 14.78
N PRO A 182 -12.12 1.24 15.70
CA PRO A 182 -12.57 0.65 16.97
C PRO A 182 -13.49 -0.55 16.77
N ALA A 183 -13.62 -1.38 17.78
CA ALA A 183 -14.59 -2.47 17.80
C ALA A 183 -16.01 -1.96 17.48
N GLY A 184 -16.71 -2.65 16.58
CA GLY A 184 -18.08 -2.29 16.18
C GLY A 184 -18.20 -1.19 15.12
N TYR A 185 -17.13 -0.50 14.76
CA TYR A 185 -17.14 0.45 13.64
C TYR A 185 -17.21 -0.27 12.28
N PRO A 186 -17.72 0.37 11.23
CA PRO A 186 -17.72 -0.21 9.90
C PRO A 186 -16.29 -0.41 9.38
N PRO A 187 -16.08 -1.33 8.42
CA PRO A 187 -14.78 -1.45 7.73
C PRO A 187 -14.39 -0.16 7.02
N PRO A 188 -13.11 0.20 6.95
CA PRO A 188 -12.61 1.42 6.29
C PRO A 188 -12.54 1.25 4.76
N ALA A 189 -13.66 0.88 4.14
CA ALA A 189 -13.72 0.47 2.73
C ALA A 189 -13.29 1.60 1.77
N LEU A 190 -13.66 2.85 2.08
CA LEU A 190 -13.29 3.99 1.24
C LEU A 190 -11.77 4.16 1.14
N PHE A 191 -11.05 3.99 2.25
CA PHE A 191 -9.59 4.05 2.26
C PHE A 191 -8.97 2.87 1.51
N GLN A 192 -9.38 1.65 1.87
CA GLN A 192 -8.77 0.44 1.31
C GLN A 192 -8.95 0.27 -0.20
N GLN A 193 -10.09 0.74 -0.72
CA GLN A 193 -10.45 0.60 -2.13
C GLN A 193 -10.07 1.80 -3.00
N SER A 194 -9.47 2.83 -2.42
CA SER A 194 -9.15 4.06 -3.14
C SER A 194 -7.73 4.13 -3.68
N ILE A 195 -6.85 3.20 -3.31
CA ILE A 195 -5.49 3.23 -3.86
C ILE A 195 -5.51 3.04 -5.36
N GLY A 196 -4.74 3.87 -6.05
CA GLY A 196 -4.44 3.74 -7.47
C GLY A 196 -2.99 4.10 -7.72
N PHE A 197 -2.45 3.68 -8.85
CA PHE A 197 -1.06 3.92 -9.22
C PHE A 197 -0.99 5.07 -10.21
N VAL A 198 0.02 5.93 -10.08
CA VAL A 198 0.19 7.11 -10.93
C VAL A 198 1.59 7.18 -11.52
N ASP A 199 1.70 7.79 -12.69
CA ASP A 199 2.98 8.13 -13.30
C ASP A 199 3.60 9.39 -12.66
N LYS A 200 4.80 9.76 -13.11
CA LYS A 200 5.52 10.97 -12.67
C LYS A 200 4.77 12.28 -12.89
N ASN A 201 3.74 12.27 -13.72
CA ASN A 201 2.90 13.42 -14.02
C ASN A 201 1.58 13.40 -13.23
N GLY A 202 1.36 12.40 -12.39
CA GLY A 202 0.12 12.20 -11.64
C GLY A 202 -1.02 11.55 -12.43
N ASN A 203 -0.75 11.05 -13.66
CA ASN A 203 -1.76 10.35 -14.43
C ASN A 203 -1.92 8.92 -13.91
N GLY A 204 -3.17 8.47 -13.78
CA GLY A 204 -3.47 7.11 -13.34
C GLY A 204 -2.94 6.06 -14.32
N ILE A 205 -2.30 5.03 -13.78
CA ILE A 205 -1.81 3.86 -14.51
C ILE A 205 -2.86 2.75 -14.39
N ARG A 206 -3.24 2.16 -15.53
CA ARG A 206 -4.13 0.99 -15.58
C ARG A 206 -3.60 -0.01 -16.58
N TYR A 207 -3.62 -1.28 -16.18
CA TYR A 207 -3.15 -2.38 -17.00
C TYR A 207 -4.31 -3.06 -17.75
N ARG A 208 -3.99 -3.85 -18.76
CA ARG A 208 -4.96 -4.71 -19.49
C ARG A 208 -4.97 -6.14 -18.93
N ASP A 209 -3.83 -6.56 -18.36
CA ASP A 209 -3.61 -7.86 -17.75
C ASP A 209 -3.07 -7.69 -16.35
N TYR A 210 -3.03 -8.75 -15.56
CA TYR A 210 -2.49 -8.71 -14.22
C TYR A 210 -1.02 -8.28 -14.22
N TYR A 211 -0.70 -7.39 -13.31
CA TYR A 211 0.64 -6.91 -13.02
C TYR A 211 1.12 -7.55 -11.71
N ASP A 212 2.17 -8.34 -11.78
CA ASP A 212 2.79 -9.08 -10.66
C ASP A 212 4.17 -8.54 -10.26
N ASN A 213 4.54 -7.37 -10.73
CA ASN A 213 5.87 -6.76 -10.57
C ASN A 213 7.02 -7.56 -11.22
N ASP A 214 6.72 -8.53 -12.07
CA ASP A 214 7.71 -9.19 -12.91
C ASP A 214 8.03 -8.34 -14.16
N TYR A 215 9.11 -8.67 -14.81
CA TYR A 215 9.55 -7.97 -16.00
C TYR A 215 9.36 -8.87 -17.24
N PRO A 216 8.91 -8.32 -18.36
CA PRO A 216 8.47 -6.93 -18.63
C PRO A 216 7.08 -6.64 -18.05
N PRO A 217 6.79 -5.37 -17.68
CA PRO A 217 5.46 -5.01 -17.24
C PRO A 217 4.43 -5.20 -18.36
N PRO A 218 3.18 -5.56 -18.03
CA PRO A 218 2.13 -5.73 -19.03
C PRO A 218 1.82 -4.41 -19.76
N PRO A 219 1.22 -4.46 -20.94
CA PRO A 219 0.85 -3.26 -21.68
C PRO A 219 -0.18 -2.43 -20.90
N LEU A 220 -0.01 -1.12 -20.92
CA LEU A 220 -0.97 -0.20 -20.31
C LEU A 220 -2.28 -0.20 -21.10
N ALA A 221 -3.40 -0.05 -20.38
CA ALA A 221 -4.68 0.23 -21.00
C ALA A 221 -4.62 1.60 -21.69
N GLY A 222 -4.90 1.65 -22.98
CA GLY A 222 -4.96 2.91 -23.74
C GLY A 222 -6.09 3.82 -23.20
N ARG A 223 -5.87 5.13 -23.26
CA ARG A 223 -6.93 6.13 -23.05
C ARG A 223 -7.87 6.10 -24.26
N GLY A 224 -8.85 5.21 -24.28
CA GLY A 224 -9.82 5.10 -25.38
C GLY A 224 -9.81 3.68 -25.96
N GLY A 225 -10.97 3.01 -25.80
CA GLY A 225 -11.17 1.62 -26.16
C GLY A 225 -10.99 1.30 -27.65
N GLY A 226 -9.79 0.93 -28.00
CA GLY A 226 -9.51 0.20 -29.24
C GLY A 226 -9.01 -1.18 -28.88
N ALA A 227 -9.71 -2.24 -29.30
CA ALA A 227 -9.24 -3.61 -29.17
C ALA A 227 -7.86 -3.74 -29.83
N PRO A 228 -6.92 -4.53 -29.25
CA PRO A 228 -5.65 -4.79 -29.90
C PRO A 228 -5.89 -5.48 -31.25
N ALA A 229 -5.17 -5.03 -32.28
CA ALA A 229 -5.16 -5.74 -33.54
C ALA A 229 -4.64 -7.17 -33.29
N ALA A 230 -5.42 -8.16 -33.71
CA ALA A 230 -4.99 -9.55 -33.63
C ALA A 230 -3.63 -9.71 -34.36
N PRO A 231 -2.71 -10.55 -33.83
CA PRO A 231 -1.45 -10.81 -34.51
C PRO A 231 -1.76 -11.34 -35.91
N ALA A 232 -1.09 -10.78 -36.93
CA ALA A 232 -1.23 -11.23 -38.32
C ALA A 232 -0.87 -12.70 -38.38
N ALA A 233 -1.78 -13.51 -38.92
CA ALA A 233 -1.50 -14.93 -39.19
C ALA A 233 -0.25 -15.07 -40.05
N PRO A 234 0.65 -16.03 -39.78
CA PRO A 234 1.82 -16.28 -40.59
C PRO A 234 1.35 -16.65 -42.00
N GLY A 235 1.75 -15.84 -42.96
CA GLY A 235 1.40 -16.06 -44.36
C GLY A 235 1.85 -17.44 -44.83
N GLY A 236 0.90 -18.27 -45.27
CA GLY A 236 1.16 -19.53 -45.91
C GLY A 236 1.96 -19.26 -47.20
N ARG A 237 3.16 -19.86 -47.28
CA ARG A 237 3.88 -19.98 -48.53
C ARG A 237 3.18 -21.05 -49.36
N GLN A 238 2.79 -20.67 -50.58
CA GLN A 238 2.52 -21.59 -51.68
C GLN A 238 3.82 -22.12 -52.23
#